data_0d1149e908b6baa58de08188296b30e0
#
_entry.id   0d1149e908b6baa58de08188296b30e0
#
_cell.length_a   1.000
_cell.length_b   1.000
_cell.length_c   1.000
_cell.angle_alpha   90.00
_cell.angle_beta   90.00
_cell.angle_gamma   90.00
#
_symmetry.space_group_name_H-M   'P 1'
#
loop_
_entity.id
_entity.type
_entity.pdbx_description
1 polymer ?
#
loop_
_entity_poly.entity_id
_entity_poly.type
_entity_poly.pdbx_seq_one_letter_code
_entity_poly.pdbx_strand_id
1 'polypeptide(L)'
;LLYRIKSDLKKDIDEVVPYIWFEQNDANLPWNIPIGTLYDIMNPYVAGIPLDETSLGSSIQVWKIKMRYGDNPPPNHIPLLNGLDQIQKYWMHQWKQACFVLNGSSKQVMSLKTDDSKAFWRSVLTRDGHMFSLTSHKIIPTTPRNIPIMVHHQTDVDYLSQPLVVPHNESWETTSIQTVIDSSGFVTSNKGALVVVSQGIDIPTNMLIEELYKDFVSFDGFLHIVIH
;
A
#
# COMPACT_ATOMS: atom_id res chain seq x y z
N LEU A 1 -9.09 20.44 -8.01
CA LEU A 1 -8.08 21.03 -7.15
C LEU A 1 -6.91 21.57 -7.95
N LEU A 2 -6.24 20.77 -8.80
CA LEU A 2 -5.14 21.19 -9.67
C LEU A 2 -5.50 22.36 -10.60
N TYR A 3 -6.72 22.42 -11.10
CA TYR A 3 -7.21 23.55 -11.91
C TYR A 3 -7.26 24.87 -11.12
N ARG A 4 -7.61 24.84 -9.84
CA ARG A 4 -7.56 26.04 -8.98
C ARG A 4 -6.12 26.49 -8.76
N ILE A 5 -5.22 25.56 -8.50
CA ILE A 5 -3.78 25.88 -8.33
C ILE A 5 -3.20 26.52 -9.62
N LYS A 6 -3.54 25.99 -10.79
CA LYS A 6 -3.14 26.58 -12.07
C LYS A 6 -3.61 28.02 -12.22
N SER A 7 -4.87 28.30 -11.80
CA SER A 7 -5.44 29.64 -11.84
C SER A 7 -4.72 30.61 -10.91
N ASP A 8 -4.40 30.13 -9.70
CA ASP A 8 -3.82 30.99 -8.65
C ASP A 8 -2.33 31.25 -8.86
N LEU A 9 -1.58 30.26 -9.37
CA LEU A 9 -0.12 30.35 -9.56
C LEU A 9 0.27 30.82 -10.98
N LYS A 10 -0.64 30.85 -11.93
CA LYS A 10 -0.37 31.18 -13.36
C LYS A 10 0.75 30.35 -14.00
N LYS A 11 1.01 29.14 -13.46
CA LYS A 11 2.02 28.19 -13.93
C LYS A 11 1.36 26.99 -14.57
N ASP A 12 2.07 26.27 -15.41
CA ASP A 12 1.56 25.02 -15.97
C ASP A 12 1.57 23.92 -14.90
N ILE A 13 0.64 22.94 -15.01
CA ILE A 13 0.48 21.87 -14.01
C ILE A 13 1.78 21.08 -13.88
N ASP A 14 2.45 20.78 -14.99
CA ASP A 14 3.70 20.03 -15.00
C ASP A 14 4.86 20.76 -14.30
N GLU A 15 4.81 22.10 -14.26
CA GLU A 15 5.77 22.92 -13.55
C GLU A 15 5.49 22.97 -12.03
N VAL A 16 4.25 22.68 -11.62
CA VAL A 16 3.81 22.82 -10.23
C VAL A 16 3.88 21.48 -9.48
N VAL A 17 3.58 20.38 -10.15
CA VAL A 17 3.52 19.04 -9.56
C VAL A 17 4.79 18.64 -8.77
N PRO A 18 6.03 18.92 -9.24
CA PRO A 18 7.23 18.57 -8.50
C PRO A 18 7.37 19.23 -7.12
N TYR A 19 6.66 20.36 -6.91
CA TYR A 19 6.71 21.18 -5.70
C TYR A 19 5.49 21.01 -4.81
N ILE A 20 4.63 20.01 -5.08
CA ILE A 20 3.45 19.69 -4.29
C ILE A 20 3.74 18.47 -3.41
N TRP A 21 3.35 18.55 -2.15
CA TRP A 21 3.32 17.41 -1.25
C TRP A 21 2.08 17.42 -0.36
N PHE A 22 1.85 16.32 0.31
CA PHE A 22 0.72 16.16 1.21
C PHE A 22 1.20 15.89 2.62
N GLU A 23 0.48 16.42 3.60
CA GLU A 23 0.81 16.30 5.02
C GLU A 23 -0.42 15.98 5.87
N GLN A 24 -0.20 15.23 6.95
CA GLN A 24 -1.10 15.12 8.09
C GLN A 24 -0.28 15.34 9.36
N ASN A 25 -0.75 16.27 10.24
CA ASN A 25 -0.06 16.57 11.50
C ASN A 25 1.46 16.84 11.33
N ASP A 26 1.80 17.58 10.29
CA ASP A 26 3.18 17.94 9.87
C ASP A 26 4.06 16.74 9.43
N ALA A 27 3.50 15.52 9.36
CA ALA A 27 4.15 14.39 8.74
C ALA A 27 3.87 14.35 7.22
N ASN A 28 4.91 14.13 6.43
CA ASN A 28 4.81 13.96 4.98
C ASN A 28 4.08 12.66 4.63
N LEU A 29 3.17 12.74 3.65
CA LEU A 29 2.47 11.58 3.09
C LEU A 29 3.08 11.24 1.73
N PRO A 30 3.96 10.24 1.67
CA PRO A 30 4.64 9.89 0.43
C PRO A 30 3.68 9.26 -0.58
N TRP A 31 3.76 9.65 -1.84
CA TRP A 31 2.88 9.18 -2.91
C TRP A 31 3.12 7.71 -3.32
N ASN A 32 4.25 7.14 -2.93
CA ASN A 32 4.67 5.78 -3.26
C ASN A 32 4.13 4.70 -2.31
N ILE A 33 3.37 5.10 -1.29
CA ILE A 33 2.64 4.18 -0.39
C ILE A 33 1.14 4.24 -0.74
N PRO A 34 0.42 3.10 -0.79
CA PRO A 34 -1.01 3.09 -1.01
C PRO A 34 -1.77 3.95 -0.01
N ILE A 35 -2.78 4.69 -0.48
CA ILE A 35 -3.50 5.66 0.37
C ILE A 35 -4.21 5.00 1.56
N GLY A 36 -4.71 3.78 1.40
CA GLY A 36 -5.30 3.01 2.50
C GLY A 36 -4.27 2.69 3.59
N THR A 37 -3.08 2.26 3.17
CA THR A 37 -1.95 2.01 4.07
C THR A 37 -1.50 3.29 4.80
N LEU A 38 -1.41 4.42 4.08
CA LEU A 38 -1.12 5.72 4.72
C LEU A 38 -2.18 6.11 5.76
N TYR A 39 -3.46 5.84 5.44
CA TYR A 39 -4.54 6.06 6.40
C TYR A 39 -4.35 5.21 7.66
N ASP A 40 -4.06 3.92 7.51
CA ASP A 40 -3.84 2.99 8.61
C ASP A 40 -2.61 3.39 9.47
N ILE A 41 -1.52 3.86 8.84
CA ILE A 41 -0.34 4.35 9.55
C ILE A 41 -0.66 5.61 10.36
N MET A 42 -1.36 6.57 9.76
CA MET A 42 -1.52 7.92 10.32
C MET A 42 -2.69 8.06 11.30
N ASN A 43 -3.62 7.09 11.31
CA ASN A 43 -4.79 7.16 12.16
C ASN A 43 -4.81 5.99 13.13
N PRO A 44 -5.01 6.25 14.44
CA PRO A 44 -5.09 5.16 15.41
C PRO A 44 -6.28 4.26 15.08
N TYR A 45 -6.03 2.97 15.03
CA TYR A 45 -7.11 1.99 14.96
C TYR A 45 -7.89 2.00 16.28
N VAL A 46 -9.18 2.26 16.21
CA VAL A 46 -10.08 2.18 17.37
C VAL A 46 -10.86 0.87 17.27
N ALA A 47 -10.36 -0.16 17.94
CA ALA A 47 -11.04 -1.44 18.02
C ALA A 47 -12.44 -1.29 18.63
N GLY A 48 -13.44 -1.91 18.01
CA GLY A 48 -14.74 -2.11 18.64
C GLY A 48 -15.65 -0.88 18.68
N ILE A 49 -15.57 0.06 17.72
CA ILE A 49 -16.72 0.89 17.45
C ILE A 49 -17.71 0.00 16.70
N PRO A 50 -18.79 -0.52 17.34
CA PRO A 50 -19.82 -1.19 16.62
C PRO A 50 -20.35 -0.18 15.59
N LEU A 51 -20.43 -0.59 14.33
CA LEU A 51 -21.25 0.12 13.36
C LEU A 51 -22.71 -0.11 13.81
N ASP A 52 -23.14 0.69 14.78
CA ASP A 52 -24.54 0.76 15.17
C ASP A 52 -25.29 1.25 13.93
N GLU A 53 -26.18 0.45 13.40
CA GLU A 53 -26.98 0.75 12.21
C GLU A 53 -27.74 2.08 12.36
N THR A 54 -27.97 2.52 13.59
CA THR A 54 -28.61 3.80 13.91
C THR A 54 -27.66 5.00 13.82
N SER A 55 -26.34 4.77 13.83
CA SER A 55 -25.31 5.83 13.77
C SER A 55 -24.66 5.99 12.38
N LEU A 56 -25.15 5.28 11.36
CA LEU A 56 -24.63 5.35 9.98
C LEU A 56 -24.57 6.78 9.39
N GLY A 57 -25.25 7.74 9.99
CA GLY A 57 -25.24 9.15 9.58
C GLY A 57 -24.23 10.04 10.29
N SER A 58 -23.61 9.61 11.40
CA SER A 58 -22.82 10.50 12.27
C SER A 58 -21.34 10.16 12.44
N SER A 59 -20.84 9.05 11.89
CA SER A 59 -19.46 8.58 12.11
C SER A 59 -18.60 8.37 10.87
N ILE A 60 -18.90 9.02 9.76
CA ILE A 60 -17.94 9.04 8.64
C ILE A 60 -16.71 9.82 9.11
N GLN A 61 -15.65 9.13 9.45
CA GLN A 61 -14.36 9.78 9.70
C GLN A 61 -13.81 10.33 8.39
N VAL A 62 -13.83 11.65 8.28
CA VAL A 62 -13.23 12.36 7.14
C VAL A 62 -11.75 12.53 7.42
N TRP A 63 -10.92 11.87 6.63
CA TRP A 63 -9.48 12.06 6.68
C TRP A 63 -9.10 13.45 6.14
N LYS A 64 -8.49 14.28 6.98
CA LYS A 64 -8.09 15.64 6.62
C LYS A 64 -6.61 15.65 6.22
N ILE A 65 -6.36 15.81 4.94
CA ILE A 65 -5.02 15.93 4.37
C ILE A 65 -4.79 17.39 3.95
N LYS A 66 -3.64 17.95 4.31
CA LYS A 66 -3.18 19.26 3.85
C LYS A 66 -2.33 19.09 2.60
N MET A 67 -2.65 19.82 1.55
CA MET A 67 -1.77 19.95 0.38
C MET A 67 -0.89 21.18 0.57
N ARG A 68 0.40 21.01 0.34
CA ARG A 68 1.40 22.06 0.40
C ARG A 68 2.03 22.29 -0.97
N TYR A 69 2.56 23.47 -1.17
CA TYR A 69 3.30 23.88 -2.36
C TYR A 69 4.44 24.79 -1.94
N GLY A 70 5.65 24.60 -2.47
CA GLY A 70 6.81 25.47 -2.21
C GLY A 70 8.14 24.83 -2.59
N ASP A 71 9.21 25.61 -2.41
CA ASP A 71 10.57 25.20 -2.76
C ASP A 71 11.30 24.44 -1.63
N ASN A 72 10.67 24.31 -0.46
CA ASN A 72 11.23 23.65 0.72
C ASN A 72 10.34 22.45 1.16
N PRO A 73 10.31 21.37 0.38
CA PRO A 73 9.60 20.17 0.77
C PRO A 73 10.26 19.49 1.99
N PRO A 74 9.54 18.61 2.70
CA PRO A 74 10.12 17.80 3.78
C PRO A 74 11.31 16.96 3.28
N PRO A 75 12.28 16.63 4.16
CA PRO A 75 13.49 15.88 3.76
C PRO A 75 13.23 14.53 3.09
N ASN A 76 12.14 13.86 3.45
CA ASN A 76 11.72 12.56 2.90
C ASN A 76 10.74 12.69 1.72
N HIS A 77 10.54 13.89 1.18
CA HIS A 77 9.69 14.10 0.01
C HIS A 77 10.34 13.55 -1.26
N ILE A 78 9.56 12.77 -2.01
CA ILE A 78 9.97 12.29 -3.34
C ILE A 78 9.26 13.15 -4.39
N PRO A 79 9.97 14.05 -5.10
CA PRO A 79 9.34 14.92 -6.08
C PRO A 79 8.86 14.16 -7.32
N LEU A 80 7.69 14.50 -7.82
CA LEU A 80 7.13 13.96 -9.06
C LEU A 80 7.61 14.75 -10.27
N LEU A 81 8.87 14.55 -10.68
CA LEU A 81 9.52 15.30 -11.78
C LEU A 81 8.91 14.98 -13.16
N ASN A 82 8.40 13.75 -13.33
CA ASN A 82 7.83 13.26 -14.59
C ASN A 82 6.33 12.89 -14.45
N GLY A 83 5.65 13.40 -13.45
CA GLY A 83 4.21 13.22 -13.25
C GLY A 83 3.77 11.74 -13.25
N LEU A 84 2.69 11.44 -14.00
CA LEU A 84 2.12 10.09 -14.07
C LEU A 84 3.07 9.03 -14.65
N ASP A 85 3.98 9.38 -15.52
CA ASP A 85 4.96 8.45 -16.09
C ASP A 85 5.91 7.92 -15.01
N GLN A 86 6.31 8.77 -14.07
CA GLN A 86 7.12 8.36 -12.93
C GLN A 86 6.36 7.39 -12.03
N ILE A 87 5.08 7.68 -11.74
CA ILE A 87 4.22 6.81 -10.92
C ILE A 87 4.03 5.46 -11.62
N GLN A 88 3.77 5.45 -12.92
CA GLN A 88 3.62 4.21 -13.69
C GLN A 88 4.88 3.35 -13.66
N LYS A 89 6.06 3.96 -13.85
CA LYS A 89 7.35 3.28 -13.81
C LYS A 89 7.63 2.69 -12.43
N TYR A 90 7.35 3.46 -11.36
CA TYR A 90 7.46 3.01 -10.00
C TYR A 90 6.54 1.82 -9.73
N TRP A 91 5.25 1.95 -10.05
CA TRP A 91 4.25 0.91 -9.91
C TRP A 91 4.62 -0.39 -10.65
N MET A 92 5.08 -0.28 -11.88
CA MET A 92 5.54 -1.44 -12.65
C MET A 92 6.80 -2.08 -12.03
N HIS A 93 7.64 -1.27 -11.38
CA HIS A 93 8.81 -1.77 -10.66
C HIS A 93 8.38 -2.57 -9.41
N GLN A 94 7.38 -2.10 -8.67
CA GLN A 94 6.81 -2.84 -7.54
C GLN A 94 6.26 -4.19 -8.00
N TRP A 95 5.53 -4.24 -9.11
CA TRP A 95 5.05 -5.51 -9.67
C TRP A 95 6.17 -6.46 -10.08
N LYS A 96 7.30 -5.96 -10.59
CA LYS A 96 8.47 -6.81 -10.88
C LYS A 96 9.07 -7.38 -9.59
N GLN A 97 9.14 -6.60 -8.53
CA GLN A 97 9.61 -7.05 -7.22
C GLN A 97 8.66 -8.08 -6.62
N ALA A 98 7.36 -7.78 -6.57
CA ALA A 98 6.35 -8.71 -6.09
C ALA A 98 6.35 -10.03 -6.87
N CYS A 99 6.42 -9.94 -8.20
CA CYS A 99 6.53 -11.12 -9.07
C CYS A 99 7.79 -11.96 -8.78
N PHE A 100 8.92 -11.31 -8.50
CA PHE A 100 10.15 -12.01 -8.13
C PHE A 100 9.99 -12.73 -6.79
N VAL A 101 9.37 -12.11 -5.80
CA VAL A 101 9.07 -12.74 -4.50
C VAL A 101 8.16 -13.95 -4.69
N LEU A 102 7.05 -13.79 -5.43
CA LEU A 102 6.06 -14.84 -5.67
C LEU A 102 6.61 -16.04 -6.43
N ASN A 103 7.44 -15.80 -7.44
CA ASN A 103 7.82 -16.81 -8.47
C ASN A 103 9.31 -17.14 -8.49
N GLY A 104 10.15 -16.40 -7.72
CA GLY A 104 11.61 -16.48 -7.85
C GLY A 104 12.16 -15.84 -9.15
N SER A 105 11.29 -15.19 -9.93
CA SER A 105 11.62 -14.56 -11.21
C SER A 105 10.59 -13.48 -11.54
N SER A 106 11.00 -12.39 -12.16
CA SER A 106 10.10 -11.34 -12.69
C SER A 106 9.59 -11.63 -14.11
N LYS A 107 9.82 -12.84 -14.63
CA LYS A 107 9.53 -13.21 -16.02
C LYS A 107 8.06 -13.01 -16.39
N GLN A 108 7.12 -13.31 -15.50
CA GLN A 108 5.67 -13.19 -15.76
C GLN A 108 5.29 -11.73 -16.08
N VAL A 109 5.82 -10.75 -15.33
CA VAL A 109 5.62 -9.33 -15.61
C VAL A 109 6.35 -8.91 -16.87
N MET A 110 7.61 -9.36 -17.05
CA MET A 110 8.43 -8.96 -18.19
C MET A 110 7.92 -9.51 -19.53
N SER A 111 7.19 -10.63 -19.52
CA SER A 111 6.62 -11.26 -20.71
C SER A 111 5.18 -10.83 -21.03
N LEU A 112 4.61 -9.92 -20.26
CA LEU A 112 3.31 -9.34 -20.59
C LEU A 112 3.35 -8.69 -21.98
N LYS A 113 2.32 -8.95 -22.79
CA LYS A 113 2.15 -8.25 -24.05
C LYS A 113 1.97 -6.76 -23.80
N THR A 114 2.39 -5.93 -24.73
CA THR A 114 2.27 -4.46 -24.62
C THR A 114 0.84 -4.01 -24.31
N ASP A 115 -0.16 -4.65 -24.92
CA ASP A 115 -1.57 -4.30 -24.68
C ASP A 115 -2.04 -4.75 -23.30
N ASP A 116 -1.62 -5.91 -22.81
CA ASP A 116 -1.90 -6.37 -21.45
C ASP A 116 -1.27 -5.41 -20.41
N SER A 117 -0.03 -4.98 -20.62
CA SER A 117 0.66 -4.04 -19.73
C SER A 117 -0.03 -2.67 -19.70
N LYS A 118 -0.47 -2.16 -20.86
CA LYS A 118 -1.23 -0.91 -20.95
C LYS A 118 -2.61 -1.04 -20.29
N ALA A 119 -3.31 -2.14 -20.52
CA ALA A 119 -4.61 -2.41 -19.92
C ALA A 119 -4.50 -2.53 -18.40
N PHE A 120 -3.44 -3.15 -17.91
CA PHE A 120 -3.14 -3.31 -16.49
C PHE A 120 -2.94 -1.95 -15.80
N TRP A 121 -2.11 -1.08 -16.37
CA TRP A 121 -1.95 0.28 -15.85
C TRP A 121 -3.25 1.09 -15.92
N ARG A 122 -3.96 0.99 -17.03
CA ARG A 122 -5.25 1.67 -17.20
C ARG A 122 -6.27 1.25 -16.16
N SER A 123 -6.31 -0.03 -15.78
CA SER A 123 -7.24 -0.53 -14.76
C SER A 123 -7.01 0.14 -13.39
N VAL A 124 -5.76 0.44 -13.04
CA VAL A 124 -5.44 1.20 -11.83
C VAL A 124 -5.97 2.63 -11.92
N LEU A 125 -5.73 3.33 -13.04
CA LEU A 125 -6.18 4.70 -13.24
C LEU A 125 -7.71 4.83 -13.23
N THR A 126 -8.41 3.85 -13.80
CA THR A 126 -9.88 3.84 -13.90
C THR A 126 -10.56 3.14 -12.74
N ARG A 127 -9.79 2.54 -11.80
CA ARG A 127 -10.29 1.73 -10.70
C ARG A 127 -11.14 0.54 -11.16
N ASP A 128 -10.76 -0.06 -12.27
CA ASP A 128 -11.43 -1.24 -12.83
C ASP A 128 -10.84 -2.53 -12.24
N GLY A 129 -11.45 -2.99 -11.14
CA GLY A 129 -11.00 -4.20 -10.42
C GLY A 129 -11.07 -5.47 -11.28
N HIS A 130 -12.04 -5.58 -12.20
CA HIS A 130 -12.15 -6.74 -13.07
C HIS A 130 -10.98 -6.81 -14.06
N MET A 131 -10.68 -5.71 -14.74
CA MET A 131 -9.53 -5.63 -15.65
C MET A 131 -8.20 -5.80 -14.91
N PHE A 132 -8.10 -5.28 -13.68
CA PHE A 132 -6.94 -5.49 -12.82
C PHE A 132 -6.73 -6.99 -12.53
N SER A 133 -7.78 -7.69 -12.09
CA SER A 133 -7.72 -9.12 -11.77
C SER A 133 -7.33 -9.98 -12.97
N LEU A 134 -7.82 -9.66 -14.17
CA LEU A 134 -7.46 -10.40 -15.40
C LEU A 134 -5.95 -10.42 -15.68
N THR A 135 -5.24 -9.36 -15.31
CA THR A 135 -3.80 -9.29 -15.54
C THR A 135 -3.01 -9.76 -14.33
N SER A 136 -3.40 -9.39 -13.10
CA SER A 136 -2.73 -9.82 -11.89
C SER A 136 -2.72 -11.34 -11.73
N HIS A 137 -3.79 -12.05 -12.11
CA HIS A 137 -3.85 -13.51 -12.13
C HIS A 137 -2.87 -14.18 -13.11
N LYS A 138 -2.35 -13.45 -14.11
CA LYS A 138 -1.27 -13.97 -14.98
C LYS A 138 0.10 -13.91 -14.29
N ILE A 139 0.22 -13.10 -13.24
CA ILE A 139 1.47 -12.85 -12.52
C ILE A 139 1.51 -13.66 -11.22
N ILE A 140 0.39 -13.66 -10.49
CA ILE A 140 0.25 -14.34 -9.19
C ILE A 140 0.05 -15.84 -9.44
N PRO A 141 0.97 -16.71 -8.97
CA PRO A 141 0.83 -18.14 -9.14
C PRO A 141 -0.19 -18.73 -8.16
N THR A 142 -0.73 -19.90 -8.48
CA THR A 142 -1.62 -20.64 -7.56
C THR A 142 -0.91 -21.08 -6.28
N THR A 143 0.37 -21.38 -6.37
CA THR A 143 1.26 -21.73 -5.25
C THR A 143 2.45 -20.76 -5.26
N PRO A 144 2.38 -19.69 -4.49
CA PRO A 144 3.47 -18.72 -4.40
C PRO A 144 4.69 -19.32 -3.68
N ARG A 145 5.88 -18.99 -4.16
CA ARG A 145 7.14 -19.37 -3.50
C ARG A 145 7.29 -18.66 -2.16
N ASN A 146 7.05 -17.34 -2.17
CA ASN A 146 7.01 -16.49 -1.00
C ASN A 146 5.89 -15.46 -1.19
N ILE A 147 5.44 -14.86 -0.09
CA ILE A 147 4.42 -13.82 -0.11
C ILE A 147 5.09 -12.44 -0.07
N PRO A 148 4.84 -11.56 -1.05
CA PRO A 148 5.32 -10.19 -1.01
C PRO A 148 4.51 -9.38 0.02
N ILE A 149 5.17 -9.03 1.12
CA ILE A 149 4.55 -8.30 2.22
C ILE A 149 5.39 -7.08 2.60
N MET A 150 4.71 -6.01 2.97
CA MET A 150 5.27 -4.79 3.55
C MET A 150 4.64 -4.56 4.91
N VAL A 151 5.48 -4.54 5.94
CA VAL A 151 5.08 -4.31 7.33
C VAL A 151 5.41 -2.87 7.69
N HIS A 152 4.40 -2.13 8.10
CA HIS A 152 4.49 -0.74 8.52
C HIS A 152 4.21 -0.63 10.02
N HIS A 153 4.62 0.48 10.61
CA HIS A 153 4.35 0.81 11.99
C HIS A 153 3.42 2.02 12.09
N GLN A 154 2.49 1.99 13.03
CA GLN A 154 1.63 3.14 13.33
C GLN A 154 2.48 4.38 13.66
N THR A 155 2.08 5.53 13.16
CA THR A 155 2.72 6.86 13.36
C THR A 155 4.12 7.02 12.77
N ASP A 156 4.70 5.99 12.17
CA ASP A 156 6.03 6.04 11.55
C ASP A 156 5.96 5.70 10.05
N VAL A 157 5.80 6.73 9.22
CA VAL A 157 5.69 6.60 7.76
C VAL A 157 7.00 6.12 7.12
N ASP A 158 8.12 6.35 7.79
CA ASP A 158 9.45 5.97 7.29
C ASP A 158 9.83 4.53 7.68
N TYR A 159 9.10 3.93 8.64
CA TYR A 159 9.31 2.54 9.00
C TYR A 159 8.74 1.60 7.93
N LEU A 160 9.59 0.76 7.39
CA LEU A 160 9.21 -0.28 6.44
C LEU A 160 10.08 -1.52 6.66
N SER A 161 9.43 -2.65 6.91
CA SER A 161 10.07 -3.97 6.91
C SER A 161 9.49 -4.84 5.80
N GLN A 162 10.35 -5.59 5.12
CA GLN A 162 9.97 -6.53 4.06
C GLN A 162 10.51 -7.92 4.40
N PRO A 163 9.89 -8.63 5.34
CA PRO A 163 10.32 -9.97 5.72
C PRO A 163 10.14 -10.96 4.56
N LEU A 164 11.04 -11.92 4.46
CA LEU A 164 10.87 -13.04 3.54
C LEU A 164 9.91 -14.04 4.16
N VAL A 165 8.71 -14.12 3.62
CA VAL A 165 7.63 -14.95 4.16
C VAL A 165 7.31 -16.11 3.23
N VAL A 166 7.53 -17.32 3.73
CA VAL A 166 7.09 -18.55 3.04
C VAL A 166 5.63 -18.86 3.42
N PRO A 167 4.77 -19.29 2.48
CA PRO A 167 3.39 -19.65 2.80
C PRO A 167 3.28 -20.89 3.70
N HIS A 168 4.27 -21.79 3.60
CA HIS A 168 4.37 -23.01 4.40
C HIS A 168 5.80 -23.16 4.92
N ASN A 169 5.94 -23.63 6.17
CA ASN A 169 7.24 -23.98 6.74
C ASN A 169 7.75 -25.33 6.19
N GLU A 170 8.95 -25.77 6.62
CA GLU A 170 9.53 -27.05 6.23
C GLU A 170 8.67 -28.27 6.60
N SER A 171 7.81 -28.14 7.60
CA SER A 171 6.86 -29.17 8.04
C SER A 171 5.51 -29.09 7.35
N TRP A 172 5.37 -28.26 6.29
CA TRP A 172 4.11 -28.00 5.57
C TRP A 172 3.01 -27.36 6.44
N GLU A 173 3.36 -26.81 7.58
CA GLU A 173 2.43 -26.00 8.36
C GLU A 173 2.30 -24.61 7.73
N THR A 174 1.08 -24.11 7.69
CA THR A 174 0.77 -22.80 7.09
C THR A 174 1.26 -21.66 7.98
N THR A 175 1.87 -20.65 7.36
CA THR A 175 2.38 -19.47 8.06
C THR A 175 1.24 -18.53 8.42
N SER A 176 1.14 -18.14 9.69
CA SER A 176 0.17 -17.17 10.19
C SER A 176 0.76 -15.75 10.22
N ILE A 177 -0.11 -14.76 10.37
CA ILE A 177 0.29 -13.36 10.59
C ILE A 177 1.16 -13.21 11.85
N GLN A 178 0.85 -13.96 12.94
CA GLN A 178 1.69 -13.95 14.14
C GLN A 178 3.13 -14.32 13.82
N THR A 179 3.34 -15.37 13.04
CA THR A 179 4.69 -15.81 12.63
C THR A 179 5.42 -14.73 11.83
N VAL A 180 4.71 -13.99 10.98
CA VAL A 180 5.28 -12.87 10.20
C VAL A 180 5.73 -11.74 11.13
N ILE A 181 4.90 -11.38 12.11
CA ILE A 181 5.21 -10.32 13.07
C ILE A 181 6.44 -10.71 13.90
N ASP A 182 6.47 -11.93 14.43
CA ASP A 182 7.58 -12.43 15.22
C ASP A 182 8.91 -12.42 14.43
N SER A 183 8.84 -12.71 13.10
CA SER A 183 10.00 -12.71 12.21
C SER A 183 10.41 -11.31 11.73
N SER A 184 9.52 -10.33 11.81
CA SER A 184 9.81 -8.96 11.37
C SER A 184 10.75 -8.20 12.29
N GLY A 185 11.08 -8.78 13.46
CA GLY A 185 11.90 -8.13 14.50
C GLY A 185 11.14 -7.03 15.25
N PHE A 186 9.83 -6.96 15.09
CA PHE A 186 8.99 -6.00 15.78
C PHE A 186 8.93 -6.34 17.27
N VAL A 187 9.52 -5.49 18.10
CA VAL A 187 9.47 -5.61 19.55
C VAL A 187 8.38 -4.71 20.08
N THR A 188 7.26 -5.26 20.51
CA THR A 188 6.26 -4.51 21.25
C THR A 188 6.84 -4.07 22.59
N SER A 189 7.19 -2.80 22.73
CA SER A 189 7.62 -2.21 23.99
C SER A 189 6.50 -2.09 25.03
N ASN A 190 5.25 -2.25 24.61
CA ASN A 190 4.07 -2.19 25.46
C ASN A 190 3.34 -3.54 25.50
N LYS A 191 2.94 -3.96 26.71
CA LYS A 191 2.08 -5.13 26.97
C LYS A 191 0.61 -4.94 26.51
N GLY A 192 0.36 -4.05 25.54
CA GLY A 192 -0.94 -3.89 24.91
C GLY A 192 -1.25 -5.03 23.94
N ALA A 193 -2.51 -5.27 23.68
CA ALA A 193 -2.90 -6.20 22.63
C ALA A 193 -2.37 -5.69 21.29
N LEU A 194 -1.59 -6.51 20.58
CA LEU A 194 -1.10 -6.23 19.24
C LEU A 194 -2.29 -6.20 18.28
N VAL A 195 -2.46 -5.11 17.56
CA VAL A 195 -3.49 -4.97 16.53
C VAL A 195 -2.80 -4.89 15.17
N VAL A 196 -3.26 -5.68 14.22
CA VAL A 196 -2.78 -5.68 12.84
C VAL A 196 -3.89 -5.20 11.94
N VAL A 197 -3.62 -4.18 11.16
CA VAL A 197 -4.60 -3.58 10.26
C VAL A 197 -4.13 -3.68 8.82
N SER A 198 -5.05 -4.00 7.92
CA SER A 198 -4.83 -3.91 6.48
C SER A 198 -6.05 -3.28 5.81
N GLN A 199 -5.85 -2.19 5.09
CA GLN A 199 -6.91 -1.46 4.37
C GLN A 199 -8.11 -1.08 5.29
N GLY A 200 -7.83 -0.66 6.53
CA GLY A 200 -8.83 -0.28 7.53
C GLY A 200 -9.51 -1.43 8.25
N ILE A 201 -9.10 -2.68 8.02
CA ILE A 201 -9.70 -3.89 8.60
C ILE A 201 -8.73 -4.51 9.59
N ASP A 202 -9.23 -4.84 10.79
CA ASP A 202 -8.52 -5.59 11.82
C ASP A 202 -8.31 -7.04 11.37
N ILE A 203 -7.06 -7.46 11.32
CA ILE A 203 -6.66 -8.76 10.84
C ILE A 203 -6.30 -9.65 12.04
N PRO A 204 -7.02 -10.77 12.23
CA PRO A 204 -6.68 -11.73 13.27
C PRO A 204 -5.27 -12.29 13.08
N THR A 205 -4.45 -12.29 14.14
CA THR A 205 -3.05 -12.73 14.05
C THR A 205 -2.89 -14.23 13.72
N ASN A 206 -3.94 -15.04 13.92
CA ASN A 206 -3.99 -16.44 13.50
C ASN A 206 -4.41 -16.65 12.05
N MET A 207 -4.77 -15.60 11.32
CA MET A 207 -5.12 -15.69 9.89
C MET A 207 -3.91 -16.15 9.08
N LEU A 208 -4.16 -17.00 8.07
CA LEU A 208 -3.11 -17.53 7.21
C LEU A 208 -2.66 -16.46 6.22
N ILE A 209 -1.34 -16.33 6.06
CA ILE A 209 -0.76 -15.29 5.21
C ILE A 209 -1.16 -15.43 3.74
N GLU A 210 -1.33 -16.66 3.25
CA GLU A 210 -1.72 -16.91 1.86
C GLU A 210 -3.17 -16.50 1.59
N GLU A 211 -4.08 -16.72 2.53
CA GLU A 211 -5.47 -16.28 2.45
C GLU A 211 -5.54 -14.76 2.49
N LEU A 212 -4.84 -14.15 3.45
CA LEU A 212 -4.78 -12.70 3.55
C LEU A 212 -4.23 -12.06 2.27
N TYR A 213 -3.17 -12.63 1.69
CA TYR A 213 -2.60 -12.11 0.44
C TYR A 213 -3.61 -12.16 -0.72
N LYS A 214 -4.37 -13.24 -0.86
CA LYS A 214 -5.37 -13.38 -1.92
C LYS A 214 -6.46 -12.31 -1.84
N ASP A 215 -6.89 -11.97 -0.62
CA ASP A 215 -8.02 -11.08 -0.38
C ASP A 215 -7.59 -9.61 -0.27
N PHE A 216 -6.36 -9.33 0.19
CA PHE A 216 -5.87 -7.99 0.54
C PHE A 216 -4.66 -7.52 -0.26
N VAL A 217 -4.25 -8.26 -1.32
CA VAL A 217 -3.16 -7.77 -2.17
C VAL A 217 -3.48 -6.39 -2.72
N SER A 218 -2.54 -5.46 -2.53
CA SER A 218 -2.70 -4.09 -3.00
C SER A 218 -2.45 -3.97 -4.52
N PHE A 219 -2.82 -2.82 -5.07
CA PHE A 219 -2.64 -2.53 -6.51
C PHE A 219 -1.19 -2.58 -6.99
N ASP A 220 -0.22 -2.53 -6.10
CA ASP A 220 1.23 -2.63 -6.38
C ASP A 220 1.80 -4.06 -6.29
N GLY A 221 0.94 -5.03 -5.95
CA GLY A 221 1.29 -6.45 -5.85
C GLY A 221 1.81 -6.89 -4.49
N PHE A 222 1.89 -5.99 -3.51
CA PHE A 222 2.27 -6.30 -2.14
C PHE A 222 1.05 -6.38 -1.21
N LEU A 223 1.16 -7.18 -0.18
CA LEU A 223 0.29 -7.12 0.97
C LEU A 223 0.86 -6.09 1.95
N HIS A 224 0.10 -5.06 2.26
CA HIS A 224 0.47 -4.07 3.26
C HIS A 224 -0.26 -4.34 4.57
N ILE A 225 0.48 -4.44 5.66
CA ILE A 225 -0.06 -4.51 7.03
C ILE A 225 0.55 -3.41 7.88
N VAL A 226 -0.24 -2.86 8.77
CA VAL A 226 0.18 -1.85 9.75
C VAL A 226 0.03 -2.43 11.14
N ILE A 227 1.06 -2.30 11.96
CA ILE A 227 1.08 -2.78 13.34
C ILE A 227 0.84 -1.59 14.28
N HIS A 228 -0.15 -1.75 15.17
CA HIS A 228 -0.55 -0.78 16.19
C HIS A 228 -0.20 -1.25 17.60
#